data_8392bf85b3dc944d818f7933bfbb69e0
#
_entry.id   8392bf85b3dc944d818f7933bfbb69e0
#
_cell.length_a   1.000
_cell.length_b   1.000
_cell.length_c   1.000
_cell.angle_alpha   90.00
_cell.angle_beta   90.00
_cell.angle_gamma   90.00
#
_symmetry.space_group_name_H-M   'P 1'
#
loop_
_entity.id
_entity.type
_entity.pdbx_description
1 polymer ?
#
loop_
_entity_poly.entity_id
_entity_poly.type
_entity_poly.pdbx_seq_one_letter_code
_entity_poly.pdbx_strand_id
1 'polypeptide(L)'
;MARNTTEARQRNGTEEAVSNESAAGPTATGAASGLRGEDLVLRYPSMEAPVIDGERLAATPGAVTALVGPNGSGKSTLLKGLAKQLAPEEGSVLLDGRDVHSMGTKELARKLGLLSQESTSPDSITVEDLVYHGRYPHRGFFETLTEEDTHAVDRAIELAGCGHLREREVGSLSGGQKQLAWVAMVLAQETDVLLLDEPTTFLDLHHQLEVMEIVETLRDESDITVVVVLHDIEQAARLADEMVALKDGAIQARGTPEEVVTEELLADVFEVDAEVELTERGPRITPLCPRHDDVDGTGGDAEGVETPATGPTGVE
;
A
#
# COMPACT_ATOMS: atom_id res chain seq x y z
N MET A 1 65.90 -0.93 -60.18
CA MET A 1 67.21 -1.03 -59.59
C MET A 1 67.09 -1.28 -58.12
N ALA A 2 67.32 -2.48 -57.82
CA ALA A 2 68.29 -2.98 -56.80
C ALA A 2 67.80 -2.83 -55.37
N ARG A 3 67.36 -3.92 -54.74
CA ARG A 3 68.09 -4.90 -53.89
C ARG A 3 68.55 -4.26 -52.53
N ASN A 4 68.29 -4.81 -51.37
CA ASN A 4 68.56 -6.11 -50.79
C ASN A 4 67.98 -6.14 -49.39
N THR A 5 67.28 -7.17 -48.95
CA THR A 5 67.65 -8.33 -48.20
C THR A 5 68.60 -8.11 -46.98
N THR A 6 68.17 -8.55 -45.79
CA THR A 6 68.76 -9.59 -44.94
C THR A 6 68.27 -9.46 -43.50
N GLU A 7 67.46 -10.44 -43.11
CA GLU A 7 67.66 -11.51 -42.13
C GLU A 7 68.05 -11.16 -40.71
N ALA A 8 67.18 -11.58 -39.83
CA ALA A 8 67.34 -12.51 -38.70
C ALA A 8 68.14 -12.09 -37.47
N ARG A 9 67.55 -12.13 -36.30
CA ARG A 9 67.83 -13.13 -35.24
C ARG A 9 66.90 -12.96 -34.02
N GLN A 10 66.32 -14.08 -33.67
CA GLN A 10 65.66 -14.38 -32.39
C GLN A 10 66.57 -14.06 -31.18
N ARG A 11 65.96 -13.58 -30.09
CA ARG A 11 66.28 -14.14 -28.74
C ARG A 11 65.07 -13.82 -27.81
N ASN A 12 64.69 -14.87 -27.12
CA ASN A 12 63.76 -14.98 -26.01
C ASN A 12 63.99 -13.95 -24.87
N GLY A 13 62.96 -13.41 -24.32
CA GLY A 13 62.90 -12.79 -23.02
C GLY A 13 61.47 -12.87 -22.53
N THR A 14 61.20 -13.89 -21.77
CA THR A 14 59.99 -14.07 -20.98
C THR A 14 59.93 -12.96 -19.94
N GLU A 15 58.99 -12.02 -20.05
CA GLU A 15 58.53 -11.20 -18.94
C GLU A 15 57.02 -11.36 -18.84
N GLU A 16 56.63 -11.89 -17.69
CA GLU A 16 55.25 -12.04 -17.25
C GLU A 16 54.61 -10.65 -17.17
N ALA A 17 53.72 -10.38 -18.10
CA ALA A 17 52.75 -9.30 -17.96
C ALA A 17 51.63 -9.79 -17.05
N VAL A 18 51.67 -9.34 -15.79
CA VAL A 18 50.56 -9.41 -14.85
C VAL A 18 49.39 -8.63 -15.47
N SER A 19 48.43 -9.34 -16.03
CA SER A 19 47.17 -8.82 -16.44
C SER A 19 46.36 -8.39 -15.20
N ASN A 20 46.31 -7.10 -15.01
CA ASN A 20 45.43 -6.45 -14.06
C ASN A 20 43.98 -6.60 -14.59
N GLU A 21 43.37 -7.74 -14.30
CA GLU A 21 41.91 -7.91 -14.43
C GLU A 21 41.24 -6.95 -13.43
N SER A 22 40.94 -5.76 -13.93
CA SER A 22 39.95 -4.87 -13.33
C SER A 22 38.68 -5.66 -13.20
N ALA A 23 38.38 -6.08 -11.97
CA ALA A 23 37.10 -6.64 -11.59
C ALA A 23 36.02 -5.63 -11.97
N ALA A 24 35.40 -5.82 -13.13
CA ALA A 24 34.12 -5.26 -13.45
C ALA A 24 33.15 -5.80 -12.38
N GLY A 25 32.80 -4.95 -11.44
CA GLY A 25 31.71 -5.22 -10.50
C GLY A 25 30.46 -5.64 -11.29
N PRO A 26 29.59 -6.47 -10.70
CA PRO A 26 28.42 -6.95 -11.39
C PRO A 26 27.63 -5.74 -11.89
N THR A 27 27.52 -5.62 -13.21
CA THR A 27 26.56 -4.75 -13.85
C THR A 27 25.21 -5.11 -13.28
N ALA A 28 24.60 -4.19 -12.54
CA ALA A 28 23.25 -4.30 -12.01
C ALA A 28 22.28 -4.45 -13.19
N THR A 29 22.08 -5.70 -13.56
CA THR A 29 21.05 -6.10 -14.51
C THR A 29 19.73 -6.06 -13.75
N GLY A 30 18.90 -5.04 -14.04
CA GLY A 30 17.48 -5.03 -13.69
C GLY A 30 17.19 -5.17 -12.19
N ALA A 31 17.62 -4.23 -11.36
CA ALA A 31 16.99 -4.09 -10.05
C ALA A 31 15.54 -3.69 -10.30
N ALA A 32 14.61 -4.61 -10.02
CA ALA A 32 13.19 -4.34 -10.10
C ALA A 32 12.89 -3.06 -9.33
N SER A 33 12.34 -2.10 -10.05
CA SER A 33 11.90 -0.82 -9.52
C SER A 33 10.89 -1.06 -8.41
N GLY A 34 11.08 -0.51 -7.22
CA GLY A 34 10.18 -0.77 -6.12
C GLY A 34 10.23 0.33 -5.08
N LEU A 35 9.12 0.43 -4.35
CA LEU A 35 8.98 1.31 -3.21
C LEU A 35 9.42 0.57 -1.94
N ARG A 36 10.30 1.17 -1.13
CA ARG A 36 10.70 0.63 0.17
C ARG A 36 10.94 1.71 1.20
N GLY A 37 10.53 1.41 2.42
CA GLY A 37 10.93 2.10 3.62
C GLY A 37 11.98 1.31 4.37
N GLU A 38 13.03 1.96 4.82
CA GLU A 38 14.15 1.36 5.54
C GLU A 38 14.31 2.04 6.89
N ASP A 39 14.19 1.28 7.99
CA ASP A 39 14.36 1.71 9.39
C ASP A 39 13.53 2.98 9.72
N LEU A 40 12.26 2.99 9.29
CA LEU A 40 11.40 4.17 9.38
C LEU A 40 10.98 4.47 10.81
N VAL A 41 11.31 5.66 11.29
CA VAL A 41 10.73 6.26 12.50
C VAL A 41 9.80 7.40 12.07
N LEU A 42 8.49 7.21 12.29
CA LEU A 42 7.47 8.18 11.87
C LEU A 42 6.71 8.71 13.09
N ARG A 43 6.75 10.04 13.27
CA ARG A 43 6.08 10.73 14.36
C ARG A 43 5.38 11.99 13.87
N TYR A 44 4.17 12.22 14.35
CA TYR A 44 3.50 13.50 14.12
C TYR A 44 4.05 14.57 15.08
N PRO A 45 4.17 15.83 14.65
CA PRO A 45 4.70 16.92 15.50
C PRO A 45 3.93 17.13 16.81
N SER A 46 2.68 16.66 16.88
CA SER A 46 1.82 16.77 18.07
C SER A 46 1.97 15.60 19.05
N MET A 47 2.77 14.58 18.72
CA MET A 47 2.94 13.37 19.52
C MET A 47 4.32 13.33 20.17
N GLU A 48 4.42 12.79 21.39
CA GLU A 48 5.69 12.61 22.11
C GLU A 48 6.43 11.35 21.64
N ALA A 49 5.69 10.27 21.34
CA ALA A 49 6.24 9.00 20.87
C ALA A 49 6.03 8.81 19.34
N PRO A 50 6.92 8.08 18.65
CA PRO A 50 6.70 7.70 17.28
C PRO A 50 5.48 6.77 17.14
N VAL A 51 4.79 6.86 16.00
CA VAL A 51 3.71 5.94 15.64
C VAL A 51 4.28 4.69 14.96
N ILE A 52 5.36 4.84 14.22
CA ILE A 52 6.15 3.76 13.61
C ILE A 52 7.58 3.90 14.15
N ASP A 53 8.18 2.83 14.60
CA ASP A 53 9.50 2.84 15.25
C ASP A 53 10.43 1.78 14.65
N GLY A 54 11.29 2.18 13.72
CA GLY A 54 12.34 1.35 13.12
C GLY A 54 11.85 0.31 12.10
N GLU A 55 10.65 0.46 11.53
CA GLU A 55 10.06 -0.54 10.66
C GLU A 55 10.61 -0.50 9.22
N ARG A 56 10.55 -1.66 8.57
CA ARG A 56 10.95 -1.85 7.17
C ARG A 56 9.83 -2.43 6.35
N LEU A 57 9.50 -1.77 5.25
CA LEU A 57 8.53 -2.26 4.28
C LEU A 57 9.14 -2.19 2.89
N ALA A 58 9.03 -3.27 2.11
CA ALA A 58 9.35 -3.25 0.69
C ALA A 58 8.13 -3.75 -0.08
N ALA A 59 7.55 -2.92 -0.95
CA ALA A 59 6.49 -3.37 -1.84
C ALA A 59 7.10 -4.13 -3.01
N THR A 60 6.56 -5.31 -3.31
CA THR A 60 7.00 -6.13 -4.43
C THR A 60 6.53 -5.46 -5.73
N PRO A 61 7.44 -5.19 -6.71
CA PRO A 61 7.09 -4.57 -7.97
C PRO A 61 6.04 -5.37 -8.75
N GLY A 62 5.03 -4.66 -9.27
CA GLY A 62 3.94 -5.26 -10.04
C GLY A 62 2.97 -6.12 -9.21
N ALA A 63 3.05 -6.04 -7.89
CA ALA A 63 2.21 -6.82 -6.98
C ALA A 63 1.37 -5.89 -6.08
N VAL A 64 0.33 -6.46 -5.47
CA VAL A 64 -0.52 -5.81 -4.48
C VAL A 64 -0.07 -6.21 -3.08
N THR A 65 0.37 -5.23 -2.30
CA THR A 65 0.67 -5.40 -0.87
C THR A 65 -0.45 -4.79 -0.03
N ALA A 66 -1.16 -5.60 0.77
CA ALA A 66 -2.19 -5.12 1.68
C ALA A 66 -1.64 -4.89 3.09
N LEU A 67 -1.87 -3.70 3.64
CA LEU A 67 -1.61 -3.37 5.03
C LEU A 67 -2.88 -3.58 5.85
N VAL A 68 -2.83 -4.48 6.83
CA VAL A 68 -3.95 -4.81 7.72
C VAL A 68 -3.56 -4.60 9.19
N GLY A 69 -4.54 -4.53 10.08
CA GLY A 69 -4.32 -4.34 11.51
C GLY A 69 -5.43 -3.52 12.15
N PRO A 70 -5.50 -3.46 13.48
CA PRO A 70 -6.52 -2.71 14.19
C PRO A 70 -6.42 -1.19 13.94
N ASN A 71 -7.46 -0.46 14.34
CA ASN A 71 -7.43 1.01 14.28
C ASN A 71 -6.33 1.55 15.19
N GLY A 72 -5.57 2.54 14.69
CA GLY A 72 -4.45 3.11 15.44
C GLY A 72 -3.15 2.31 15.33
N SER A 73 -3.08 1.18 14.63
CA SER A 73 -1.86 0.38 14.47
C SER A 73 -0.74 1.03 13.64
N GLY A 74 -1.00 2.17 13.00
CA GLY A 74 0.02 2.92 12.24
C GLY A 74 -0.03 2.73 10.72
N LYS A 75 -0.99 1.99 10.14
CA LYS A 75 -1.10 1.71 8.69
C LYS A 75 -1.08 2.98 7.84
N SER A 76 -2.00 3.91 8.08
CA SER A 76 -2.07 5.17 7.33
C SER A 76 -0.86 6.06 7.60
N THR A 77 -0.24 5.98 8.79
CA THR A 77 1.01 6.69 9.11
C THR A 77 2.16 6.15 8.27
N LEU A 78 2.29 4.82 8.19
CA LEU A 78 3.29 4.17 7.34
C LEU A 78 3.09 4.56 5.88
N LEU A 79 1.84 4.50 5.38
CA LEU A 79 1.50 4.89 4.01
C LEU A 79 1.85 6.36 3.73
N LYS A 80 1.55 7.30 4.65
CA LYS A 80 1.92 8.72 4.54
C LYS A 80 3.42 8.94 4.55
N GLY A 81 4.17 8.15 5.32
CA GLY A 81 5.63 8.12 5.27
C GLY A 81 6.14 7.75 3.88
N LEU A 82 5.65 6.63 3.33
CA LEU A 82 5.99 6.16 1.99
C LEU A 82 5.64 7.18 0.89
N ALA A 83 4.52 7.91 1.06
CA ALA A 83 4.05 8.93 0.12
C ALA A 83 4.76 10.30 0.24
N LYS A 84 5.77 10.44 1.10
CA LYS A 84 6.42 11.75 1.39
C LYS A 84 5.47 12.77 2.03
N GLN A 85 4.31 12.37 2.54
CA GLN A 85 3.39 13.26 3.26
C GLN A 85 3.82 13.47 4.72
N LEU A 86 4.49 12.48 5.31
CA LEU A 86 5.11 12.55 6.63
C LEU A 86 6.60 12.25 6.49
N ALA A 87 7.45 13.22 6.86
CA ALA A 87 8.90 13.01 6.81
C ALA A 87 9.32 12.09 7.95
N PRO A 88 10.14 11.05 7.69
CA PRO A 88 10.69 10.22 8.73
C PRO A 88 11.69 11.03 9.58
N GLU A 89 11.71 10.78 10.90
CA GLU A 89 12.74 11.29 11.79
C GLU A 89 14.05 10.52 11.62
N GLU A 90 13.93 9.21 11.41
CA GLU A 90 15.03 8.30 11.10
C GLU A 90 14.61 7.36 9.97
N GLY A 91 15.60 6.81 9.27
CA GLY A 91 15.38 5.95 8.12
C GLY A 91 15.19 6.72 6.81
N SER A 92 14.80 6.01 5.77
CA SER A 92 14.61 6.57 4.43
C SER A 92 13.52 5.84 3.65
N VAL A 93 12.91 6.54 2.69
CA VAL A 93 12.00 5.95 1.72
C VAL A 93 12.62 6.02 0.35
N LEU A 94 12.78 4.87 -0.29
CA LEU A 94 13.41 4.73 -1.59
C LEU A 94 12.37 4.33 -2.64
N LEU A 95 12.33 5.07 -3.74
CA LEU A 95 11.60 4.71 -4.95
C LEU A 95 12.63 4.54 -6.08
N ASP A 96 12.70 3.35 -6.68
CA ASP A 96 13.72 2.99 -7.67
C ASP A 96 15.15 3.23 -7.17
N GLY A 97 15.40 2.98 -5.89
CA GLY A 97 16.69 3.19 -5.25
C GLY A 97 17.06 4.66 -4.98
N ARG A 98 16.16 5.62 -5.25
CA ARG A 98 16.35 7.05 -4.96
C ARG A 98 15.48 7.47 -3.78
N ASP A 99 16.05 8.23 -2.88
CA ASP A 99 15.31 8.79 -1.74
C ASP A 99 14.21 9.73 -2.25
N VAL A 100 12.93 9.45 -1.88
CA VAL A 100 11.77 10.24 -2.27
C VAL A 100 11.86 11.69 -1.77
N HIS A 101 12.55 11.94 -0.63
CA HIS A 101 12.74 13.28 -0.09
C HIS A 101 13.70 14.11 -0.93
N SER A 102 14.60 13.47 -1.68
CA SER A 102 15.48 14.12 -2.65
C SER A 102 14.81 14.46 -3.99
N MET A 103 13.65 13.85 -4.27
CA MET A 103 12.92 14.06 -5.52
C MET A 103 12.06 15.33 -5.46
N GLY A 104 11.95 16.04 -6.59
CA GLY A 104 11.00 17.14 -6.74
C GLY A 104 9.55 16.65 -6.65
N THR A 105 8.63 17.50 -6.16
CA THR A 105 7.21 17.11 -5.98
C THR A 105 6.58 16.60 -7.27
N LYS A 106 6.79 17.26 -8.41
CA LYS A 106 6.26 16.80 -9.71
C LYS A 106 6.92 15.52 -10.20
N GLU A 107 8.21 15.36 -9.95
CA GLU A 107 8.94 14.16 -10.32
C GLU A 107 8.40 12.94 -9.54
N LEU A 108 8.22 13.08 -8.23
CA LEU A 108 7.63 12.04 -7.40
C LEU A 108 6.19 11.73 -7.84
N ALA A 109 5.38 12.77 -8.08
CA ALA A 109 3.98 12.60 -8.46
C ALA A 109 3.78 11.96 -9.85
N ARG A 110 4.78 11.89 -10.71
CA ARG A 110 4.75 11.11 -11.96
C ARG A 110 5.02 9.63 -11.75
N LYS A 111 5.55 9.26 -10.59
CA LYS A 111 5.96 7.88 -10.28
C LYS A 111 5.12 7.24 -9.19
N LEU A 112 4.53 8.05 -8.30
CA LEU A 112 3.78 7.60 -7.15
C LEU A 112 2.49 8.39 -7.03
N GLY A 113 1.36 7.68 -7.15
CA GLY A 113 0.02 8.17 -6.88
C GLY A 113 -0.41 7.83 -5.45
N LEU A 114 -1.17 8.72 -4.83
CA LEU A 114 -1.76 8.49 -3.51
C LEU A 114 -3.22 8.86 -3.50
N LEU A 115 -4.08 7.91 -3.14
CA LEU A 115 -5.45 8.14 -2.74
C LEU A 115 -5.51 8.19 -1.21
N SER A 116 -5.74 9.38 -0.67
CA SER A 116 -5.90 9.57 0.78
C SER A 116 -7.32 9.25 1.22
N GLN A 117 -7.48 8.78 2.46
CA GLN A 117 -8.79 8.51 3.08
C GLN A 117 -9.70 9.74 3.06
N GLU A 118 -9.15 10.93 3.34
CA GLU A 118 -9.87 12.20 3.26
C GLU A 118 -9.45 12.93 1.96
N SER A 119 -10.28 12.81 0.93
CA SER A 119 -10.09 13.54 -0.31
C SER A 119 -11.15 14.64 -0.43
N THR A 120 -10.71 15.87 -0.69
CA THR A 120 -11.59 17.04 -0.81
C THR A 120 -11.43 17.73 -2.15
N SER A 121 -12.54 18.14 -2.75
CA SER A 121 -12.57 18.96 -3.96
C SER A 121 -13.69 19.99 -3.85
N PRO A 122 -13.65 21.06 -4.64
CA PRO A 122 -14.82 21.93 -4.81
C PRO A 122 -16.01 21.13 -5.32
N ASP A 123 -17.16 21.28 -4.70
CA ASP A 123 -18.38 20.54 -5.05
C ASP A 123 -18.90 20.86 -6.46
N SER A 124 -18.51 22.01 -7.03
CA SER A 124 -18.99 22.55 -8.32
C SER A 124 -18.17 22.11 -9.54
N ILE A 125 -17.09 21.32 -9.37
CA ILE A 125 -16.35 20.79 -10.51
C ILE A 125 -16.99 19.50 -11.00
N THR A 126 -16.86 19.23 -12.31
CA THR A 126 -17.31 17.96 -12.88
C THR A 126 -16.38 16.81 -12.52
N VAL A 127 -16.84 15.57 -12.67
CA VAL A 127 -15.97 14.38 -12.54
C VAL A 127 -14.83 14.47 -13.53
N GLU A 128 -15.08 14.85 -14.77
CA GLU A 128 -14.06 15.01 -15.79
C GLU A 128 -12.98 16.03 -15.37
N ASP A 129 -13.40 17.20 -14.88
CA ASP A 129 -12.46 18.21 -14.38
C ASP A 129 -11.63 17.70 -13.21
N LEU A 130 -12.26 16.92 -12.28
CA LEU A 130 -11.55 16.28 -11.19
C LEU A 130 -10.49 15.31 -11.71
N VAL A 131 -10.82 14.47 -12.69
CA VAL A 131 -9.88 13.48 -13.24
C VAL A 131 -8.74 14.16 -13.98
N TYR A 132 -8.99 15.29 -14.67
CA TYR A 132 -7.93 16.10 -15.26
C TYR A 132 -6.92 16.63 -14.23
N HIS A 133 -7.27 16.79 -12.95
CA HIS A 133 -6.30 17.16 -11.91
C HIS A 133 -5.19 16.10 -11.75
N GLY A 134 -5.47 14.83 -12.03
CA GLY A 134 -4.46 13.77 -12.08
C GLY A 134 -3.33 14.06 -13.10
N ARG A 135 -3.59 14.87 -14.12
CA ARG A 135 -2.58 15.22 -15.14
C ARG A 135 -1.66 16.38 -14.76
N TYR A 136 -1.88 17.06 -13.62
CA TYR A 136 -1.02 18.18 -13.18
C TYR A 136 0.47 17.86 -13.10
N PRO A 137 0.92 16.69 -12.66
CA PRO A 137 2.34 16.36 -12.63
C PRO A 137 2.99 16.35 -14.01
N HIS A 138 2.23 16.01 -15.06
CA HIS A 138 2.71 15.89 -16.44
C HIS A 138 2.77 17.23 -17.18
N ARG A 139 2.04 18.25 -16.71
CA ARG A 139 1.88 19.53 -17.39
C ARG A 139 2.90 20.58 -16.94
N GLY A 140 3.40 21.38 -17.86
CA GLY A 140 4.17 22.58 -17.58
C GLY A 140 3.27 23.74 -17.11
N PHE A 141 3.88 24.84 -16.62
CA PHE A 141 3.17 25.92 -15.95
C PHE A 141 2.19 26.70 -16.88
N PHE A 142 2.44 26.67 -18.21
CA PHE A 142 1.61 27.35 -19.23
C PHE A 142 1.13 26.40 -20.33
N GLU A 143 1.25 25.07 -20.11
CA GLU A 143 0.85 24.12 -21.13
C GLU A 143 -0.67 23.90 -21.11
N THR A 144 -1.26 23.88 -22.28
CA THR A 144 -2.65 23.46 -22.49
C THR A 144 -2.76 21.94 -22.41
N LEU A 145 -3.96 21.42 -22.23
CA LEU A 145 -4.24 19.99 -22.31
C LEU A 145 -3.80 19.43 -23.66
N THR A 146 -3.11 18.31 -23.63
CA THR A 146 -2.66 17.58 -24.81
C THR A 146 -3.65 16.46 -25.16
N GLU A 147 -3.53 15.88 -26.36
CA GLU A 147 -4.30 14.69 -26.72
C GLU A 147 -3.94 13.50 -25.79
N GLU A 148 -2.68 13.40 -25.34
CA GLU A 148 -2.21 12.39 -24.40
C GLU A 148 -2.92 12.53 -23.03
N ASP A 149 -3.06 13.77 -22.53
CA ASP A 149 -3.80 14.02 -21.29
C ASP A 149 -5.27 13.60 -21.41
N THR A 150 -5.90 13.89 -22.56
CA THR A 150 -7.28 13.50 -22.81
C THR A 150 -7.43 11.99 -22.85
N HIS A 151 -6.53 11.28 -23.54
CA HIS A 151 -6.54 9.82 -23.57
C HIS A 151 -6.29 9.18 -22.18
N ALA A 152 -5.42 9.77 -21.37
CA ALA A 152 -5.18 9.29 -20.01
C ALA A 152 -6.43 9.45 -19.13
N VAL A 153 -7.13 10.59 -19.26
CA VAL A 153 -8.40 10.84 -18.56
C VAL A 153 -9.49 9.88 -19.02
N ASP A 154 -9.63 9.67 -20.34
CA ASP A 154 -10.63 8.74 -20.89
C ASP A 154 -10.41 7.30 -20.37
N ARG A 155 -9.16 6.80 -20.40
CA ARG A 155 -8.81 5.47 -19.86
C ARG A 155 -9.10 5.37 -18.37
N ALA A 156 -8.75 6.40 -17.60
CA ALA A 156 -8.97 6.40 -16.15
C ALA A 156 -10.46 6.37 -15.79
N ILE A 157 -11.30 7.13 -16.50
CA ILE A 157 -12.75 7.15 -16.33
C ILE A 157 -13.37 5.80 -16.72
N GLU A 158 -12.90 5.20 -17.82
CA GLU A 158 -13.35 3.89 -18.27
C GLU A 158 -12.99 2.80 -17.27
N LEU A 159 -11.72 2.73 -16.83
CA LEU A 159 -11.24 1.77 -15.84
C LEU A 159 -11.97 1.90 -14.48
N ALA A 160 -12.25 3.13 -14.05
CA ALA A 160 -13.02 3.38 -12.83
C ALA A 160 -14.55 3.17 -13.00
N GLY A 161 -15.04 2.79 -14.19
CA GLY A 161 -16.46 2.56 -14.43
C GLY A 161 -17.34 3.79 -14.30
N CYS A 162 -16.76 4.99 -14.16
CA CYS A 162 -17.50 6.22 -13.84
C CYS A 162 -17.86 7.08 -15.07
N GLY A 163 -17.81 6.53 -16.28
CA GLY A 163 -18.13 7.25 -17.53
C GLY A 163 -19.52 7.90 -17.54
N HIS A 164 -20.50 7.26 -16.92
CA HIS A 164 -21.86 7.79 -16.78
C HIS A 164 -21.99 8.99 -15.82
N LEU A 165 -20.92 9.29 -15.07
CA LEU A 165 -20.82 10.40 -14.12
C LEU A 165 -20.02 11.58 -14.66
N ARG A 166 -19.39 11.45 -15.83
CA ARG A 166 -18.36 12.33 -16.38
C ARG A 166 -18.70 13.83 -16.31
N GLU A 167 -19.94 14.18 -16.67
CA GLU A 167 -20.44 15.57 -16.71
C GLU A 167 -21.11 16.00 -15.40
N ARG A 168 -21.23 15.12 -14.42
CA ARG A 168 -21.88 15.45 -13.15
C ARG A 168 -20.94 16.19 -12.21
N GLU A 169 -21.50 17.14 -11.46
CA GLU A 169 -20.77 17.82 -10.38
C GLU A 169 -20.46 16.85 -9.24
N VAL A 170 -19.22 16.86 -8.75
CA VAL A 170 -18.74 15.99 -7.67
C VAL A 170 -19.59 16.14 -6.42
N GLY A 171 -20.07 17.35 -6.10
CA GLY A 171 -20.96 17.60 -4.97
C GLY A 171 -22.30 16.86 -5.05
N SER A 172 -22.75 16.49 -6.25
CA SER A 172 -24.03 15.80 -6.49
C SER A 172 -23.95 14.27 -6.38
N LEU A 173 -22.75 13.71 -6.21
CA LEU A 173 -22.48 12.27 -6.21
C LEU A 173 -22.75 11.65 -4.84
N SER A 174 -23.13 10.36 -4.83
CA SER A 174 -23.09 9.54 -3.62
C SER A 174 -21.64 9.33 -3.14
N GLY A 175 -21.46 8.86 -1.89
CA GLY A 175 -20.11 8.55 -1.36
C GLY A 175 -19.32 7.59 -2.24
N GLY A 176 -19.95 6.48 -2.68
CA GLY A 176 -19.31 5.51 -3.58
C GLY A 176 -18.97 6.10 -4.94
N GLN A 177 -19.87 6.86 -5.54
CA GLN A 177 -19.60 7.54 -6.81
C GLN A 177 -18.47 8.57 -6.70
N LYS A 178 -18.38 9.31 -5.58
CA LYS A 178 -17.23 10.19 -5.29
C LYS A 178 -15.93 9.40 -5.22
N GLN A 179 -15.94 8.27 -4.55
CA GLN A 179 -14.76 7.42 -4.41
C GLN A 179 -14.26 6.94 -5.77
N LEU A 180 -15.15 6.45 -6.65
CA LEU A 180 -14.77 6.06 -8.01
C LEU A 180 -14.18 7.24 -8.80
N ALA A 181 -14.71 8.45 -8.67
CA ALA A 181 -14.17 9.63 -9.31
C ALA A 181 -12.75 9.99 -8.78
N TRP A 182 -12.51 9.83 -7.46
CA TRP A 182 -11.19 10.02 -6.87
C TRP A 182 -10.19 8.93 -7.32
N VAL A 183 -10.64 7.67 -7.40
CA VAL A 183 -9.83 6.59 -7.97
C VAL A 183 -9.44 6.93 -9.41
N ALA A 184 -10.41 7.35 -10.25
CA ALA A 184 -10.14 7.77 -11.62
C ALA A 184 -9.12 8.91 -11.70
N MET A 185 -9.19 9.90 -10.81
CA MET A 185 -8.23 11.00 -10.75
C MET A 185 -6.80 10.49 -10.49
N VAL A 186 -6.64 9.57 -9.55
CA VAL A 186 -5.30 9.01 -9.25
C VAL A 186 -4.82 8.11 -10.39
N LEU A 187 -5.71 7.34 -11.02
CA LEU A 187 -5.37 6.52 -12.20
C LEU A 187 -4.93 7.37 -13.40
N ALA A 188 -5.57 8.53 -13.62
CA ALA A 188 -5.17 9.45 -14.69
C ALA A 188 -3.75 10.01 -14.49
N GLN A 189 -3.16 9.87 -13.32
CA GLN A 189 -1.78 10.25 -13.04
C GLN A 189 -0.77 9.32 -13.71
N GLU A 190 -1.16 8.08 -14.09
CA GLU A 190 -0.33 7.07 -14.78
C GLU A 190 1.02 6.86 -14.09
N THR A 191 0.97 6.42 -12.84
CA THR A 191 2.15 6.22 -11.99
C THR A 191 2.60 4.77 -11.94
N ASP A 192 3.88 4.54 -11.64
CA ASP A 192 4.45 3.19 -11.46
C ASP A 192 4.03 2.56 -10.12
N VAL A 193 3.72 3.40 -9.13
CA VAL A 193 3.31 2.99 -7.77
C VAL A 193 2.02 3.68 -7.39
N LEU A 194 1.08 2.94 -6.83
CA LEU A 194 -0.20 3.43 -6.33
C LEU A 194 -0.35 3.10 -4.85
N LEU A 195 -0.58 4.12 -4.03
CA LEU A 195 -0.86 4.00 -2.61
C LEU A 195 -2.33 4.33 -2.37
N LEU A 196 -3.06 3.41 -1.71
CA LEU A 196 -4.50 3.55 -1.44
C LEU A 196 -4.74 3.47 0.07
N ASP A 197 -5.20 4.57 0.67
CA ASP A 197 -5.51 4.63 2.12
C ASP A 197 -7.01 4.42 2.32
N GLU A 198 -7.39 3.19 2.70
CA GLU A 198 -8.77 2.78 2.99
C GLU A 198 -9.76 3.10 1.85
N PRO A 199 -9.51 2.66 0.63
CA PRO A 199 -10.30 3.07 -0.54
C PRO A 199 -11.74 2.56 -0.52
N THR A 200 -12.08 1.60 0.35
CA THR A 200 -13.40 0.96 0.46
C THR A 200 -14.19 1.40 1.68
N THR A 201 -13.63 2.26 2.54
CA THR A 201 -14.27 2.70 3.79
C THR A 201 -15.53 3.54 3.49
N PHE A 202 -16.60 3.33 4.24
CA PHE A 202 -17.94 3.96 4.08
C PHE A 202 -18.66 3.65 2.76
N LEU A 203 -18.18 2.69 1.98
CA LEU A 203 -18.86 2.24 0.78
C LEU A 203 -19.82 1.08 1.09
N ASP A 204 -20.94 1.00 0.34
CA ASP A 204 -21.73 -0.21 0.30
C ASP A 204 -20.99 -1.33 -0.44
N LEU A 205 -21.47 -2.57 -0.31
CA LEU A 205 -20.82 -3.75 -0.86
C LEU A 205 -20.58 -3.66 -2.38
N HIS A 206 -21.51 -3.03 -3.12
CA HIS A 206 -21.37 -2.90 -4.58
C HIS A 206 -20.16 -2.04 -4.94
N HIS A 207 -20.05 -0.84 -4.38
CA HIS A 207 -18.94 0.07 -4.66
C HIS A 207 -17.61 -0.46 -4.09
N GLN A 208 -17.62 -1.21 -2.96
CA GLN A 208 -16.43 -1.89 -2.48
C GLN A 208 -15.89 -2.88 -3.52
N LEU A 209 -16.76 -3.70 -4.12
CA LEU A 209 -16.39 -4.66 -5.15
C LEU A 209 -15.89 -3.96 -6.42
N GLU A 210 -16.49 -2.85 -6.83
CA GLU A 210 -15.98 -2.06 -7.97
C GLU A 210 -14.56 -1.56 -7.74
N VAL A 211 -14.25 -1.01 -6.55
CA VAL A 211 -12.89 -0.57 -6.21
C VAL A 211 -11.90 -1.75 -6.20
N MET A 212 -12.31 -2.91 -5.67
CA MET A 212 -11.46 -4.11 -5.65
C MET A 212 -11.18 -4.60 -7.09
N GLU A 213 -12.19 -4.64 -7.95
CA GLU A 213 -12.06 -5.03 -9.36
C GLU A 213 -11.11 -4.10 -10.12
N ILE A 214 -11.13 -2.79 -9.83
CA ILE A 214 -10.16 -1.85 -10.40
C ILE A 214 -8.73 -2.24 -10.00
N VAL A 215 -8.48 -2.55 -8.72
CA VAL A 215 -7.13 -2.93 -8.25
C VAL A 215 -6.70 -4.27 -8.84
N GLU A 216 -7.61 -5.25 -8.96
CA GLU A 216 -7.35 -6.53 -9.63
C GLU A 216 -6.99 -6.31 -11.11
N THR A 217 -7.74 -5.46 -11.81
CA THR A 217 -7.46 -5.12 -13.22
C THR A 217 -6.07 -4.46 -13.37
N LEU A 218 -5.72 -3.54 -12.47
CA LEU A 218 -4.40 -2.91 -12.47
C LEU A 218 -3.28 -3.92 -12.27
N ARG A 219 -3.44 -4.88 -11.34
CA ARG A 219 -2.48 -5.96 -11.11
C ARG A 219 -2.32 -6.84 -12.34
N ASP A 220 -3.43 -7.23 -12.97
CA ASP A 220 -3.43 -8.24 -14.03
C ASP A 220 -3.04 -7.66 -15.41
N GLU A 221 -3.33 -6.39 -15.67
CA GLU A 221 -3.15 -5.74 -16.96
C GLU A 221 -1.98 -4.74 -17.02
N SER A 222 -1.37 -4.41 -15.86
CA SER A 222 -0.27 -3.45 -15.80
C SER A 222 0.81 -3.90 -14.79
N ASP A 223 2.03 -3.40 -14.96
CA ASP A 223 3.15 -3.66 -14.04
C ASP A 223 3.13 -2.68 -12.83
N ILE A 224 1.95 -2.14 -12.47
CA ILE A 224 1.83 -1.17 -11.38
C ILE A 224 1.99 -1.85 -10.02
N THR A 225 2.77 -1.23 -9.14
CA THR A 225 2.92 -1.68 -7.75
C THR A 225 1.86 -1.02 -6.90
N VAL A 226 1.06 -1.79 -6.16
CA VAL A 226 0.00 -1.26 -5.31
C VAL A 226 0.28 -1.54 -3.84
N VAL A 227 0.18 -0.52 -2.98
CA VAL A 227 0.12 -0.70 -1.53
C VAL A 227 -1.23 -0.18 -1.05
N VAL A 228 -2.04 -1.03 -0.47
CA VAL A 228 -3.41 -0.69 -0.05
C VAL A 228 -3.62 -0.95 1.43
N VAL A 229 -4.21 0.01 2.13
CA VAL A 229 -4.70 -0.16 3.50
C VAL A 229 -6.13 -0.65 3.44
N LEU A 230 -6.42 -1.78 4.05
CA LEU A 230 -7.76 -2.36 4.14
C LEU A 230 -8.12 -2.69 5.59
N HIS A 231 -9.38 -2.49 5.96
CA HIS A 231 -9.93 -2.89 7.26
C HIS A 231 -10.42 -4.32 7.28
N ASP A 232 -10.99 -4.77 6.17
CA ASP A 232 -11.50 -6.12 6.02
C ASP A 232 -10.38 -7.07 5.61
N ILE A 233 -10.05 -8.00 6.53
CA ILE A 233 -8.95 -8.95 6.36
C ILE A 233 -9.25 -9.93 5.23
N GLU A 234 -10.51 -10.36 5.06
CA GLU A 234 -10.89 -11.28 3.97
C GLU A 234 -10.83 -10.58 2.61
N GLN A 235 -11.20 -9.29 2.54
CA GLN A 235 -11.01 -8.50 1.33
C GLN A 235 -9.52 -8.36 1.00
N ALA A 236 -8.70 -8.04 2.01
CA ALA A 236 -7.25 -7.94 1.86
C ALA A 236 -6.65 -9.25 1.36
N ALA A 237 -7.05 -10.39 1.96
CA ALA A 237 -6.54 -11.71 1.61
C ALA A 237 -6.93 -12.16 0.18
N ARG A 238 -8.07 -11.68 -0.34
CA ARG A 238 -8.48 -11.99 -1.71
C ARG A 238 -7.77 -11.15 -2.76
N LEU A 239 -7.41 -9.92 -2.40
CA LEU A 239 -6.82 -8.96 -3.33
C LEU A 239 -5.31 -9.05 -3.41
N ALA A 240 -4.65 -9.27 -2.27
CA ALA A 240 -3.22 -9.07 -2.12
C ALA A 240 -2.42 -10.30 -2.54
N ASP A 241 -1.26 -10.02 -3.16
CA ASP A 241 -0.19 -11.00 -3.36
C ASP A 241 0.64 -11.15 -2.07
N GLU A 242 0.73 -10.06 -1.30
CA GLU A 242 1.45 -10.00 -0.03
C GLU A 242 0.64 -9.21 1.00
N MET A 243 0.58 -9.70 2.22
CA MET A 243 -0.05 -9.02 3.35
C MET A 243 0.99 -8.63 4.40
N VAL A 244 0.76 -7.48 5.03
CA VAL A 244 1.56 -6.98 6.16
C VAL A 244 0.61 -6.61 7.29
N ALA A 245 0.71 -7.30 8.41
CA ALA A 245 -0.10 -7.05 9.59
C ALA A 245 0.65 -6.15 10.57
N LEU A 246 0.02 -5.04 10.97
CA LEU A 246 0.56 -4.07 11.93
C LEU A 246 -0.24 -4.07 13.23
N LYS A 247 0.46 -3.96 14.35
CA LYS A 247 -0.11 -3.66 15.68
C LYS A 247 0.84 -2.72 16.43
N ASP A 248 0.30 -1.69 17.06
CA ASP A 248 1.06 -0.75 17.92
C ASP A 248 2.32 -0.16 17.24
N GLY A 249 2.22 0.16 15.95
CA GLY A 249 3.32 0.74 15.17
C GLY A 249 4.38 -0.23 14.69
N ALA A 250 4.24 -1.52 14.97
CA ALA A 250 5.19 -2.56 14.57
C ALA A 250 4.56 -3.58 13.60
N ILE A 251 5.37 -4.09 12.67
CA ILE A 251 4.99 -5.18 11.77
C ILE A 251 5.05 -6.49 12.56
N GLN A 252 3.91 -7.17 12.68
CA GLN A 252 3.77 -8.43 13.40
C GLN A 252 3.93 -9.65 12.48
N ALA A 253 3.45 -9.56 11.25
CA ALA A 253 3.57 -10.60 10.25
C ALA A 253 3.66 -10.03 8.85
N ARG A 254 4.32 -10.76 7.96
CA ARG A 254 4.42 -10.46 6.54
C ARG A 254 4.54 -11.77 5.76
N GLY A 255 3.82 -11.89 4.64
CA GLY A 255 3.84 -13.06 3.77
C GLY A 255 2.65 -13.11 2.83
N THR A 256 2.40 -14.27 2.24
CA THR A 256 1.17 -14.49 1.47
C THR A 256 -0.06 -14.44 2.38
N PRO A 257 -1.26 -14.24 1.83
CA PRO A 257 -2.49 -14.25 2.62
C PRO A 257 -2.63 -15.50 3.51
N GLU A 258 -2.27 -16.68 3.00
CA GLU A 258 -2.34 -17.94 3.71
C GLU A 258 -1.32 -18.04 4.86
N GLU A 259 -0.17 -17.39 4.73
CA GLU A 259 0.85 -17.34 5.77
C GLU A 259 0.51 -16.34 6.87
N VAL A 260 -0.17 -15.25 6.52
CA VAL A 260 -0.46 -14.16 7.45
C VAL A 260 -1.79 -14.37 8.16
N VAL A 261 -2.85 -14.82 7.46
CA VAL A 261 -4.18 -14.99 8.06
C VAL A 261 -4.25 -16.32 8.77
N THR A 262 -3.86 -16.33 10.05
CA THR A 262 -3.90 -17.48 10.95
C THR A 262 -4.73 -17.18 12.20
N GLU A 263 -5.24 -18.22 12.87
CA GLU A 263 -5.96 -18.07 14.14
C GLU A 263 -5.09 -17.36 15.19
N GLU A 264 -3.77 -17.66 15.23
CA GLU A 264 -2.81 -17.03 16.13
C GLU A 264 -2.68 -15.52 15.84
N LEU A 265 -2.53 -15.13 14.56
CA LEU A 265 -2.46 -13.71 14.19
C LEU A 265 -3.76 -12.97 14.55
N LEU A 266 -4.92 -13.58 14.30
CA LEU A 266 -6.21 -12.97 14.62
C LEU A 266 -6.37 -12.76 16.13
N ALA A 267 -5.89 -13.72 16.93
CA ALA A 267 -5.89 -13.62 18.38
C ALA A 267 -4.93 -12.53 18.88
N ASP A 268 -3.71 -12.49 18.37
CA ASP A 268 -2.65 -11.61 18.90
C ASP A 268 -2.74 -10.18 18.36
N VAL A 269 -3.09 -10.01 17.08
CA VAL A 269 -3.14 -8.69 16.43
C VAL A 269 -4.53 -8.07 16.53
N PHE A 270 -5.58 -8.84 16.28
CA PHE A 270 -6.95 -8.32 16.20
C PHE A 270 -7.77 -8.59 17.48
N GLU A 271 -7.20 -9.33 18.45
CA GLU A 271 -7.84 -9.65 19.74
C GLU A 271 -9.18 -10.40 19.56
N VAL A 272 -9.21 -11.31 18.57
CA VAL A 272 -10.38 -12.10 18.21
C VAL A 272 -9.99 -13.57 18.14
N ASP A 273 -10.69 -14.42 18.88
CA ASP A 273 -10.65 -15.86 18.64
C ASP A 273 -11.52 -16.17 17.42
N ALA A 274 -10.95 -16.86 16.45
CA ALA A 274 -11.61 -17.18 15.19
C ALA A 274 -11.16 -18.53 14.66
N GLU A 275 -11.97 -19.16 13.81
CA GLU A 275 -11.57 -20.29 12.98
C GLU A 275 -11.16 -19.78 11.61
N VAL A 276 -10.06 -20.32 11.04
CA VAL A 276 -9.55 -19.97 9.71
C VAL A 276 -9.61 -21.21 8.82
N GLU A 277 -10.37 -21.12 7.74
CA GLU A 277 -10.48 -22.16 6.72
C GLU A 277 -9.83 -21.68 5.41
N LEU A 278 -8.86 -22.44 4.88
CA LEU A 278 -8.26 -22.14 3.58
C LEU A 278 -9.19 -22.62 2.46
N THR A 279 -9.63 -21.69 1.62
CA THR A 279 -10.49 -21.97 0.47
C THR A 279 -9.76 -21.64 -0.84
N GLU A 280 -10.33 -22.06 -1.98
CA GLU A 280 -9.80 -21.68 -3.31
C GLU A 280 -9.74 -20.17 -3.57
N ARG A 281 -10.48 -19.38 -2.76
CA ARG A 281 -10.55 -17.91 -2.86
C ARG A 281 -9.74 -17.19 -1.77
N GLY A 282 -8.88 -17.92 -1.06
CA GLY A 282 -8.11 -17.43 0.08
C GLY A 282 -8.71 -17.83 1.44
N PRO A 283 -8.09 -17.37 2.52
CA PRO A 283 -8.56 -17.63 3.88
C PRO A 283 -9.97 -17.08 4.13
N ARG A 284 -10.83 -17.91 4.75
CA ARG A 284 -12.12 -17.51 5.29
C ARG A 284 -12.04 -17.46 6.81
N ILE A 285 -12.57 -16.40 7.40
CA ILE A 285 -12.52 -16.15 8.84
C ILE A 285 -13.91 -16.30 9.41
N THR A 286 -14.04 -17.14 10.42
CA THR A 286 -15.27 -17.26 11.23
C THR A 286 -14.98 -16.74 12.63
N PRO A 287 -15.30 -15.46 12.96
CA PRO A 287 -15.09 -14.92 14.29
C PRO A 287 -15.95 -15.66 15.32
N LEU A 288 -15.35 -16.02 16.46
CA LEU A 288 -16.00 -16.74 17.57
C LEU A 288 -16.34 -15.80 18.72
N CYS A 289 -15.32 -15.15 19.29
CA CYS A 289 -15.49 -14.19 20.38
C CYS A 289 -14.34 -13.17 20.42
N PRO A 290 -14.56 -11.99 21.02
CA PRO A 290 -13.47 -11.09 21.33
C PRO A 290 -12.57 -11.69 22.40
N ARG A 291 -11.25 -11.55 22.26
CA ARG A 291 -10.26 -11.94 23.26
C ARG A 291 -10.16 -10.82 24.29
N HIS A 292 -10.43 -11.15 25.54
CA HIS A 292 -10.21 -10.23 26.65
C HIS A 292 -8.90 -10.62 27.32
N ASP A 293 -8.02 -9.65 27.54
CA ASP A 293 -6.88 -9.87 28.43
C ASP A 293 -7.46 -10.29 29.78
N ASP A 294 -7.15 -11.51 30.23
CA ASP A 294 -7.45 -11.93 31.58
C ASP A 294 -6.72 -10.97 32.52
N VAL A 295 -7.44 -9.95 32.99
CA VAL A 295 -6.98 -9.13 34.10
C VAL A 295 -6.81 -10.09 35.27
N ASP A 296 -5.56 -10.43 35.51
CA ASP A 296 -5.07 -11.37 36.53
C ASP A 296 -5.96 -11.40 37.75
N GLY A 297 -6.40 -12.63 38.05
CA GLY A 297 -7.25 -12.98 39.14
C GLY A 297 -6.83 -12.43 40.48
N THR A 298 -7.62 -11.49 40.97
CA THR A 298 -7.84 -11.43 42.42
C THR A 298 -8.92 -12.43 42.73
N GLY A 299 -8.50 -13.56 43.27
CA GLY A 299 -9.37 -14.55 43.89
C GLY A 299 -10.28 -13.86 44.90
N GLY A 300 -11.56 -13.75 44.57
CA GLY A 300 -12.62 -13.40 45.46
C GLY A 300 -13.43 -14.65 45.69
N ASP A 301 -13.24 -15.23 46.87
CA ASP A 301 -14.00 -16.34 47.41
C ASP A 301 -15.50 -16.10 47.18
N ALA A 302 -16.13 -17.02 46.50
CA ALA A 302 -17.58 -17.13 46.40
C ALA A 302 -18.17 -17.45 47.76
N GLU A 303 -18.45 -16.42 48.56
CA GLU A 303 -19.34 -16.57 49.71
C GLU A 303 -20.78 -16.71 49.20
N GLY A 304 -21.41 -17.82 49.62
CA GLY A 304 -22.72 -18.24 49.21
C GLY A 304 -23.80 -17.20 49.49
N VAL A 305 -24.51 -16.82 48.47
CA VAL A 305 -25.79 -16.10 48.59
C VAL A 305 -26.88 -17.15 48.81
N GLU A 306 -27.26 -17.31 50.07
CA GLU A 306 -28.50 -18.01 50.45
C GLU A 306 -29.71 -17.25 49.84
N THR A 307 -30.47 -17.95 49.06
CA THR A 307 -31.78 -17.50 48.55
C THR A 307 -32.82 -17.58 49.69
N PRO A 308 -33.53 -16.47 50.05
CA PRO A 308 -34.66 -16.64 50.98
C PRO A 308 -35.88 -17.18 50.23
N ALA A 309 -36.37 -18.29 50.78
CA ALA A 309 -37.63 -18.90 50.37
C ALA A 309 -38.80 -17.97 50.70
N THR A 310 -39.52 -17.51 49.66
CA THR A 310 -40.86 -16.89 49.81
C THR A 310 -41.91 -17.97 49.72
N GLY A 311 -42.52 -18.26 50.89
CA GLY A 311 -43.73 -19.05 50.99
C GLY A 311 -44.97 -18.30 50.46
N PRO A 312 -46.06 -19.01 50.17
CA PRO A 312 -47.24 -18.45 49.54
C PRO A 312 -48.15 -17.80 50.56
N THR A 313 -48.57 -16.57 50.39
CA THR A 313 -49.73 -16.00 51.02
C THR A 313 -50.85 -15.87 50.00
N GLY A 314 -51.92 -16.63 50.32
CA GLY A 314 -53.15 -16.54 49.58
C GLY A 314 -54.10 -15.49 50.19
N VAL A 315 -55.11 -15.16 49.40
CA VAL A 315 -56.50 -14.75 49.73
C VAL A 315 -56.69 -13.35 50.35
N GLU A 316 -57.32 -12.48 49.68
CA GLU A 316 -58.74 -12.10 49.49
C GLU A 316 -58.89 -11.02 48.42
#